data_7f3d56ab36f5a3e1b31d3716cd25b828
#
_entry.id   7f3d56ab36f5a3e1b31d3716cd25b828
#
_cell.length_a   1.000
_cell.length_b   1.000
_cell.length_c   1.000
_cell.angle_alpha   90.00
_cell.angle_beta   90.00
_cell.angle_gamma   90.00
#
_symmetry.space_group_name_H-M   'P 1'
#
loop_
_entity.id
_entity.type
_entity.pdbx_description
1 polymer ?
#
loop_
_entity_poly.entity_id
_entity_poly.type
_entity_poly.pdbx_seq_one_letter_code
_entity_poly.pdbx_strand_id
1 'polypeptide(L)'
;MALARFLPEIYALAERYAPEARVTFGEIRTWPGSNNTVPGLLDMTMDLRHPDRTSYDALICESAQCIRSACDSLGLPVTIDQFWEAPGVNFAPQCIAAVERAVSSLDYSAKLMCSGAGHDACNVAAVVDTSMIFVPCEGGLSHNELESISRGQAARGANVLLRSILNVAGVTQ
;
A
#
# COMPACT_ATOMS: atom_id res chain seq x y z
N MET A 1 -7.58 3.57 -27.43
CA MET A 1 -9.03 3.36 -27.19
C MET A 1 -9.29 2.39 -26.06
N ALA A 2 -8.71 1.15 -26.03
CA ALA A 2 -8.91 0.19 -24.92
C ALA A 2 -8.57 0.81 -23.55
N LEU A 3 -7.39 1.41 -23.39
CA LEU A 3 -6.96 2.10 -22.18
C LEU A 3 -8.02 3.08 -21.65
N ALA A 4 -8.59 3.91 -22.52
CA ALA A 4 -9.61 4.88 -22.14
C ALA A 4 -10.94 4.25 -21.70
N ARG A 5 -11.17 2.97 -22.01
CA ARG A 5 -12.34 2.22 -21.55
C ARG A 5 -12.10 1.61 -20.18
N PHE A 6 -11.03 0.87 -20.00
CA PHE A 6 -10.83 0.13 -18.75
C PHE A 6 -10.27 0.97 -17.59
N LEU A 7 -9.52 2.04 -17.85
CA LEU A 7 -8.97 2.88 -16.77
C LEU A 7 -10.03 3.41 -15.79
N PRO A 8 -11.12 4.07 -16.27
CA PRO A 8 -12.17 4.53 -15.37
C PRO A 8 -12.88 3.39 -14.63
N GLU A 9 -13.06 2.23 -15.31
CA GLU A 9 -13.71 1.06 -14.71
C GLU A 9 -12.84 0.48 -13.57
N ILE A 10 -11.52 0.42 -13.74
CA ILE A 10 -10.61 -0.06 -12.68
C ILE A 10 -10.57 0.91 -11.50
N TYR A 11 -10.60 2.23 -11.72
CA TYR A 11 -10.72 3.18 -10.61
C TYR A 11 -12.07 3.06 -9.88
N ALA A 12 -13.17 2.92 -10.61
CA ALA A 12 -14.48 2.67 -10.00
C ALA A 12 -14.52 1.33 -9.24
N LEU A 13 -13.80 0.32 -9.75
CA LEU A 13 -13.61 -0.95 -9.05
C LEU A 13 -12.86 -0.74 -7.72
N ALA A 14 -11.77 0.02 -7.73
CA ALA A 14 -11.02 0.35 -6.51
C ALA A 14 -11.88 1.05 -5.46
N GLU A 15 -12.79 1.94 -5.89
CA GLU A 15 -13.74 2.60 -4.99
C GLU A 15 -14.70 1.63 -4.30
N ARG A 16 -15.09 0.52 -4.95
CA ARG A 16 -15.92 -0.54 -4.33
C ARG A 16 -15.20 -1.28 -3.20
N TYR A 17 -13.88 -1.32 -3.25
CA TYR A 17 -13.02 -1.91 -2.22
C TYR A 17 -12.38 -0.87 -1.29
N ALA A 18 -12.89 0.38 -1.32
CA ALA A 18 -12.45 1.44 -0.42
C ALA A 18 -12.85 1.13 1.05
N PRO A 19 -12.12 1.67 2.02
CA PRO A 19 -11.00 2.61 1.88
C PRO A 19 -9.62 1.93 1.75
N GLU A 20 -9.53 0.61 1.79
CA GLU A 20 -8.27 -0.12 1.90
C GLU A 20 -7.62 -0.38 0.54
N ALA A 21 -8.39 -0.46 -0.55
CA ALA A 21 -7.84 -0.71 -1.88
C ALA A 21 -6.92 0.41 -2.36
N ARG A 22 -5.84 0.01 -3.01
CA ARG A 22 -4.94 0.93 -3.73
C ARG A 22 -4.73 0.41 -5.14
N VAL A 23 -4.86 1.30 -6.11
CA VAL A 23 -4.62 1.03 -7.53
C VAL A 23 -3.71 2.12 -8.06
N THR A 24 -2.61 1.72 -8.68
CA THR A 24 -1.64 2.64 -9.28
C THR A 24 -1.22 2.11 -10.64
N PHE A 25 -1.21 2.98 -11.64
CA PHE A 25 -0.62 2.73 -12.94
C PHE A 25 0.74 3.40 -12.97
N GLY A 26 1.80 2.62 -12.75
CA GLY A 26 3.14 3.14 -12.55
C GLY A 26 3.85 3.53 -13.84
N GLU A 27 3.58 2.81 -14.92
CA GLU A 27 4.23 3.03 -16.20
C GLU A 27 3.25 2.74 -17.35
N ILE A 28 3.31 3.57 -18.39
CA ILE A 28 2.58 3.38 -19.64
C ILE A 28 3.54 3.72 -20.79
N ARG A 29 3.81 2.73 -21.63
CA ARG A 29 4.65 2.87 -22.81
C ARG A 29 3.85 2.57 -24.08
N THR A 30 4.13 3.29 -25.15
CA THR A 30 3.49 3.08 -26.45
C THR A 30 4.50 2.95 -27.57
N TRP A 31 4.20 2.15 -28.61
CA TRP A 31 5.00 2.01 -29.81
C TRP A 31 4.16 2.20 -31.07
N PRO A 32 4.66 3.02 -32.04
CA PRO A 32 5.75 3.98 -31.87
C PRO A 32 5.31 5.15 -30.98
N GLY A 33 6.23 5.66 -30.15
CA GLY A 33 6.01 6.84 -29.31
C GLY A 33 6.09 8.14 -30.13
N SER A 34 5.19 8.30 -31.10
CA SER A 34 5.16 9.44 -32.04
C SER A 34 3.92 10.29 -31.82
N ASN A 35 4.06 11.61 -31.99
CA ASN A 35 2.99 12.58 -31.76
C ASN A 35 1.82 12.46 -32.73
N ASN A 36 2.03 11.88 -33.90
CA ASN A 36 1.08 11.85 -35.00
C ASN A 36 0.78 10.43 -35.53
N THR A 37 1.21 9.39 -34.83
CA THR A 37 0.99 7.99 -35.22
C THR A 37 0.18 7.29 -34.16
N VAL A 38 -0.87 6.58 -34.59
CA VAL A 38 -1.65 5.73 -33.68
C VAL A 38 -0.77 4.58 -33.19
N PRO A 39 -0.62 4.40 -31.88
CA PRO A 39 0.17 3.31 -31.33
C PRO A 39 -0.38 1.94 -31.72
N GLY A 40 0.49 1.05 -32.18
CA GLY A 40 0.20 -0.35 -32.47
C GLY A 40 0.40 -1.27 -31.24
N LEU A 41 1.16 -0.80 -30.25
CA LEU A 41 1.40 -1.54 -29.01
C LEU A 41 1.34 -0.58 -27.82
N LEU A 42 0.75 -1.05 -26.73
CA LEU A 42 0.79 -0.41 -25.41
C LEU A 42 1.22 -1.44 -24.37
N ASP A 43 2.20 -1.09 -23.57
CA ASP A 43 2.64 -1.82 -22.40
C ASP A 43 2.45 -0.96 -21.14
N MET A 44 2.00 -1.55 -20.04
CA MET A 44 1.75 -0.83 -18.81
C MET A 44 1.89 -1.71 -17.58
N THR A 45 2.24 -1.09 -16.47
CA THR A 45 2.24 -1.74 -15.17
C THR A 45 1.08 -1.25 -14.30
N MET A 46 0.49 -2.16 -13.55
CA MET A 46 -0.57 -1.87 -12.59
C MET A 46 -0.21 -2.51 -11.24
N ASP A 47 -0.21 -1.71 -10.19
CA ASP A 47 -0.04 -2.16 -8.81
C ASP A 47 -1.42 -2.17 -8.13
N LEU A 48 -1.80 -3.30 -7.58
CA LEU A 48 -3.04 -3.51 -6.84
C LEU A 48 -2.71 -3.95 -5.42
N ARG A 49 -3.32 -3.29 -4.43
CA ARG A 49 -3.11 -3.62 -3.01
C ARG A 49 -4.42 -3.65 -2.26
N HIS A 50 -4.57 -4.65 -1.40
CA HIS A 50 -5.65 -4.72 -0.41
C HIS A 50 -5.17 -5.58 0.78
N PRO A 51 -5.45 -5.20 2.05
CA PRO A 51 -5.01 -5.97 3.23
C PRO A 51 -5.77 -7.29 3.40
N ASP A 52 -7.04 -7.36 2.99
CA ASP A 52 -7.82 -8.59 3.00
C ASP A 52 -7.55 -9.42 1.75
N ARG A 53 -7.16 -10.67 1.94
CA ARG A 53 -6.80 -11.59 0.84
C ARG A 53 -7.94 -11.85 -0.13
N THR A 54 -9.15 -12.02 0.37
CA THR A 54 -10.32 -12.29 -0.48
C THR A 54 -10.64 -11.11 -1.39
N SER A 55 -10.61 -9.91 -0.82
CA SER A 55 -10.82 -8.66 -1.58
C SER A 55 -9.69 -8.41 -2.57
N TYR A 56 -8.45 -8.74 -2.21
CA TYR A 56 -7.30 -8.65 -3.11
C TYR A 56 -7.45 -9.57 -4.33
N ASP A 57 -7.79 -10.83 -4.10
CA ASP A 57 -7.98 -11.80 -5.19
C ASP A 57 -9.14 -11.40 -6.12
N ALA A 58 -10.23 -10.89 -5.54
CA ALA A 58 -11.36 -10.37 -6.31
C ALA A 58 -10.95 -9.14 -7.13
N LEU A 59 -10.22 -8.19 -6.54
CA LEU A 59 -9.74 -6.98 -7.21
C LEU A 59 -8.84 -7.32 -8.41
N ILE A 60 -7.93 -8.28 -8.27
CA ILE A 60 -7.08 -8.78 -9.37
C ILE A 60 -7.94 -9.38 -10.49
N CYS A 61 -8.85 -10.28 -10.13
CA CYS A 61 -9.69 -11.00 -11.11
C CYS A 61 -10.59 -10.02 -11.90
N GLU A 62 -11.27 -9.12 -11.20
CA GLU A 62 -12.17 -8.15 -11.81
C GLU A 62 -11.40 -7.12 -12.65
N SER A 63 -10.22 -6.66 -12.20
CA SER A 63 -9.37 -5.77 -13.01
C SER A 63 -8.91 -6.44 -14.30
N ALA A 64 -8.49 -7.70 -14.24
CA ALA A 64 -8.10 -8.46 -15.42
C ALA A 64 -9.28 -8.66 -16.38
N GLN A 65 -10.48 -8.89 -15.86
CA GLN A 65 -11.69 -9.00 -16.65
C GLN A 65 -12.07 -7.69 -17.35
N CYS A 66 -11.97 -6.54 -16.66
CA CYS A 66 -12.19 -5.22 -17.24
C CYS A 66 -11.26 -4.99 -18.43
N ILE A 67 -9.96 -5.28 -18.26
CA ILE A 67 -8.96 -5.11 -19.32
C ILE A 67 -9.29 -6.01 -20.52
N ARG A 68 -9.54 -7.32 -20.29
CA ARG A 68 -9.88 -8.25 -21.35
C ARG A 68 -11.13 -7.82 -22.11
N SER A 69 -12.21 -7.50 -21.40
CA SER A 69 -13.47 -7.05 -22.00
C SER A 69 -13.31 -5.81 -22.87
N ALA A 70 -12.54 -4.83 -22.40
CA ALA A 70 -12.24 -3.61 -23.17
C ALA A 70 -11.44 -3.92 -24.44
N CYS A 71 -10.44 -4.81 -24.36
CA CYS A 71 -9.64 -5.22 -25.51
C CYS A 71 -10.45 -6.05 -26.52
N ASP A 72 -11.19 -7.05 -26.04
CA ASP A 72 -12.02 -7.92 -26.87
C ASP A 72 -13.08 -7.14 -27.65
N SER A 73 -13.70 -6.14 -27.00
CA SER A 73 -14.67 -5.25 -27.63
C SER A 73 -14.12 -4.45 -28.84
N LEU A 74 -12.79 -4.41 -28.97
CA LEU A 74 -12.06 -3.73 -30.03
C LEU A 74 -11.27 -4.68 -30.93
N GLY A 75 -11.37 -5.99 -30.70
CA GLY A 75 -10.60 -6.99 -31.41
C GLY A 75 -9.08 -6.90 -31.17
N LEU A 76 -8.65 -6.41 -30.00
CA LEU A 76 -7.25 -6.24 -29.66
C LEU A 76 -6.77 -7.42 -28.80
N PRO A 77 -5.62 -8.03 -29.14
CA PRO A 77 -4.99 -9.01 -28.26
C PRO A 77 -4.48 -8.36 -26.98
N VAL A 78 -4.55 -9.08 -25.84
CA VAL A 78 -4.01 -8.65 -24.57
C VAL A 78 -3.37 -9.82 -23.84
N THR A 79 -2.20 -9.58 -23.26
CA THR A 79 -1.52 -10.45 -22.32
C THR A 79 -1.47 -9.75 -20.97
N ILE A 80 -1.79 -10.47 -19.90
CA ILE A 80 -1.75 -9.97 -18.52
C ILE A 80 -0.93 -10.95 -17.72
N ASP A 81 0.21 -10.49 -17.21
CA ASP A 81 1.14 -11.28 -16.42
C ASP A 81 1.26 -10.70 -15.01
N GLN A 82 1.07 -11.54 -14.00
CA GLN A 82 1.39 -11.19 -12.63
C GLN A 82 2.86 -11.55 -12.38
N PHE A 83 3.73 -10.55 -12.35
CA PHE A 83 5.17 -10.76 -12.23
C PHE A 83 5.69 -10.60 -10.79
N TRP A 84 4.86 -10.11 -9.88
CA TRP A 84 5.22 -9.93 -8.48
C TRP A 84 3.98 -10.01 -7.58
N GLU A 85 4.16 -10.60 -6.39
CA GLU A 85 3.19 -10.61 -5.31
C GLU A 85 3.92 -10.61 -3.97
N ALA A 86 3.43 -9.81 -3.01
CA ALA A 86 3.85 -9.89 -1.63
C ALA A 86 2.62 -10.13 -0.74
N PRO A 87 2.64 -11.16 0.11
CA PRO A 87 1.57 -11.39 1.05
C PRO A 87 1.48 -10.26 2.07
N GLY A 88 0.27 -9.96 2.54
CA GLY A 88 0.06 -9.08 3.67
C GLY A 88 0.70 -9.66 4.94
N VAL A 89 1.30 -8.80 5.76
CA VAL A 89 1.94 -9.19 7.02
C VAL A 89 1.13 -8.69 8.20
N ASN A 90 0.71 -9.61 9.06
CA ASN A 90 0.13 -9.28 10.36
C ASN A 90 1.24 -9.23 11.40
N PHE A 91 1.45 -8.07 12.00
CA PHE A 91 2.41 -7.92 13.07
C PHE A 91 1.95 -8.59 14.37
N ALA A 92 2.92 -8.91 15.23
CA ALA A 92 2.70 -9.66 16.46
C ALA A 92 1.79 -8.88 17.43
N PRO A 93 0.65 -9.46 17.88
CA PRO A 93 -0.29 -8.78 18.77
C PRO A 93 0.35 -8.28 20.06
N GLN A 94 1.30 -9.02 20.64
CA GLN A 94 2.00 -8.63 21.84
C GLN A 94 2.90 -7.38 21.64
N CYS A 95 3.50 -7.23 20.46
CA CYS A 95 4.28 -6.03 20.11
C CYS A 95 3.37 -4.82 19.89
N ILE A 96 2.24 -5.03 19.21
CA ILE A 96 1.21 -3.99 19.04
C ILE A 96 0.71 -3.54 20.42
N ALA A 97 0.33 -4.47 21.29
CA ALA A 97 -0.12 -4.16 22.65
C ALA A 97 0.93 -3.43 23.50
N ALA A 98 2.23 -3.71 23.29
CA ALA A 98 3.30 -2.97 23.96
C ALA A 98 3.35 -1.51 23.52
N VAL A 99 3.14 -1.24 22.23
CA VAL A 99 3.04 0.11 21.68
C VAL A 99 1.80 0.84 22.20
N GLU A 100 0.64 0.18 22.24
CA GLU A 100 -0.60 0.76 22.77
C GLU A 100 -0.47 1.14 24.25
N ARG A 101 0.14 0.29 25.07
CA ARG A 101 0.44 0.60 26.47
C ARG A 101 1.39 1.81 26.59
N ALA A 102 2.42 1.86 25.76
CA ALA A 102 3.36 2.98 25.73
C ALA A 102 2.67 4.30 25.41
N VAL A 103 1.85 4.31 24.36
CA VAL A 103 1.03 5.47 23.96
C VAL A 103 0.14 5.92 25.10
N SER A 104 -0.60 5.00 25.72
CA SER A 104 -1.51 5.32 26.83
C SER A 104 -0.76 5.86 28.05
N SER A 105 0.43 5.31 28.38
CA SER A 105 1.23 5.77 29.53
C SER A 105 1.82 7.19 29.34
N LEU A 106 1.89 7.65 28.09
CA LEU A 106 2.38 8.98 27.72
C LEU A 106 1.24 9.98 27.47
N ASP A 107 -0.01 9.56 27.65
CA ASP A 107 -1.21 10.36 27.34
C ASP A 107 -1.21 10.88 25.89
N TYR A 108 -0.77 10.05 24.96
CA TYR A 108 -0.79 10.36 23.53
C TYR A 108 -2.01 9.71 22.86
N SER A 109 -2.53 10.36 21.82
CA SER A 109 -3.51 9.74 20.93
C SER A 109 -2.83 8.88 19.88
N ALA A 110 -3.42 7.74 19.57
CA ALA A 110 -2.98 6.86 18.48
C ALA A 110 -4.16 6.24 17.73
N LYS A 111 -3.88 5.75 16.53
CA LYS A 111 -4.82 5.01 15.70
C LYS A 111 -4.14 3.74 15.21
N LEU A 112 -4.79 2.60 15.42
CA LEU A 112 -4.40 1.35 14.75
C LEU A 112 -4.74 1.47 13.27
N MET A 113 -3.79 1.13 12.40
CA MET A 113 -3.97 1.26 10.96
C MET A 113 -3.17 0.19 10.20
N CYS A 114 -3.63 -0.12 9.00
CA CYS A 114 -2.86 -0.91 8.04
C CYS A 114 -1.99 0.03 7.21
N SER A 115 -0.74 -0.34 6.97
CA SER A 115 0.09 0.32 5.96
C SER A 115 -0.15 -0.30 4.60
N GLY A 116 -0.41 0.51 3.59
CA GLY A 116 -0.50 0.06 2.21
C GLY A 116 0.85 -0.05 1.50
N ALA A 117 1.98 0.23 2.20
CA ALA A 117 3.33 0.18 1.65
C ALA A 117 4.09 -1.05 2.16
N GLY A 118 5.12 -1.46 1.41
CA GLY A 118 6.10 -2.43 1.88
C GLY A 118 7.10 -1.78 2.83
N HIS A 119 7.54 -2.53 3.87
CA HIS A 119 8.49 -2.06 4.86
C HIS A 119 9.49 -3.17 5.21
N ASP A 120 10.70 -2.80 5.59
CA ASP A 120 11.71 -3.76 6.08
C ASP A 120 11.20 -4.55 7.29
N ALA A 121 10.33 -3.95 8.10
CA ALA A 121 9.65 -4.62 9.21
C ALA A 121 8.85 -5.87 8.78
N CYS A 122 8.36 -5.93 7.54
CA CYS A 122 7.70 -7.13 7.01
C CYS A 122 8.68 -8.30 6.89
N ASN A 123 9.92 -8.03 6.48
CA ASN A 123 10.99 -9.03 6.41
C ASN A 123 11.43 -9.48 7.82
N VAL A 124 11.50 -8.53 8.75
CA VAL A 124 11.84 -8.81 10.15
C VAL A 124 10.74 -9.66 10.82
N ALA A 125 9.48 -9.36 10.54
CA ALA A 125 8.33 -10.11 11.08
C ALA A 125 8.29 -11.59 10.65
N ALA A 126 8.99 -11.96 9.58
CA ALA A 126 9.11 -13.34 9.15
C ALA A 126 10.01 -14.19 10.08
N VAL A 127 10.83 -13.56 10.91
CA VAL A 127 11.81 -14.24 11.78
C VAL A 127 11.68 -13.88 13.26
N VAL A 128 11.05 -12.78 13.61
CA VAL A 128 10.85 -12.32 15.01
C VAL A 128 9.59 -11.49 15.13
N ASP A 129 8.98 -11.55 16.32
CA ASP A 129 7.81 -10.73 16.66
C ASP A 129 8.11 -9.25 16.50
N THR A 130 7.29 -8.59 15.70
CA THR A 130 7.53 -7.21 15.23
C THR A 130 6.26 -6.39 15.28
N SER A 131 6.40 -5.08 15.45
CA SER A 131 5.37 -4.08 15.19
C SER A 131 5.99 -2.81 14.62
N MET A 132 5.15 -1.87 14.20
CA MET A 132 5.60 -0.60 13.64
C MET A 132 4.95 0.57 14.36
N ILE A 133 5.67 1.70 14.42
CA ILE A 133 5.18 2.97 14.93
C ILE A 133 5.31 4.00 13.82
N PHE A 134 4.19 4.56 13.41
CA PHE A 134 4.16 5.71 12.51
C PHE A 134 4.00 7.00 13.28
N VAL A 135 4.62 8.04 12.78
CA VAL A 135 4.38 9.42 13.25
C VAL A 135 3.72 10.22 12.13
N PRO A 136 2.83 11.16 12.44
CA PRO A 136 2.22 12.01 11.41
C PRO A 136 3.31 12.80 10.68
N CYS A 137 3.20 12.88 9.35
CA CYS A 137 4.03 13.72 8.51
C CYS A 137 3.24 14.92 7.99
N GLU A 138 3.94 15.96 7.56
CA GLU A 138 3.34 17.18 7.05
C GLU A 138 2.56 16.89 5.76
N GLY A 139 1.31 17.34 5.71
CA GLY A 139 0.42 17.10 4.57
C GLY A 139 0.09 15.62 4.28
N GLY A 140 0.50 14.68 5.15
CA GLY A 140 0.35 13.24 4.88
C GLY A 140 1.21 12.74 3.72
N LEU A 141 2.25 13.48 3.34
CA LEU A 141 3.14 13.13 2.23
C LEU A 141 4.00 11.93 2.61
N SER A 142 4.13 10.99 1.66
CA SER A 142 5.03 9.84 1.75
C SER A 142 5.67 9.60 0.38
N HIS A 143 6.89 9.07 0.37
CA HIS A 143 7.69 8.85 -0.83
C HIS A 143 7.87 10.12 -1.69
N ASN A 144 8.05 11.24 -1.02
CA ASN A 144 8.18 12.55 -1.64
C ASN A 144 9.33 13.31 -0.97
N GLU A 145 10.09 14.10 -1.72
CA GLU A 145 11.20 14.90 -1.22
C GLU A 145 10.77 16.00 -0.22
N LEU A 146 9.49 16.35 -0.20
CA LEU A 146 8.90 17.28 0.76
C LEU A 146 8.39 16.58 2.04
N GLU A 147 8.53 15.25 2.14
CA GLU A 147 8.13 14.50 3.33
C GLU A 147 8.93 15.00 4.55
N SER A 148 8.22 15.44 5.57
CA SER A 148 8.83 15.99 6.77
C SER A 148 7.99 15.73 8.01
N ILE A 149 8.66 15.76 9.17
CA ILE A 149 8.02 15.70 10.48
C ILE A 149 8.55 16.81 11.36
N SER A 150 7.74 17.32 12.29
CA SER A 150 8.18 18.27 13.28
C SER A 150 9.05 17.60 14.36
N ARG A 151 9.88 18.39 15.06
CA ARG A 151 10.65 17.91 16.23
C ARG A 151 9.76 17.29 17.30
N GLY A 152 8.56 17.86 17.50
CA GLY A 152 7.59 17.35 18.47
C GLY A 152 7.05 15.96 18.08
N GLN A 153 6.76 15.75 16.81
CA GLN A 153 6.34 14.44 16.29
C GLN A 153 7.46 13.40 16.41
N ALA A 154 8.68 13.76 16.03
CA ALA A 154 9.84 12.90 16.19
C ALA A 154 10.06 12.50 17.66
N ALA A 155 9.99 13.45 18.59
CA ALA A 155 10.13 13.19 20.02
C ALA A 155 9.04 12.27 20.56
N ARG A 156 7.78 12.45 20.13
CA ARG A 156 6.68 11.55 20.53
C ARG A 156 6.91 10.13 20.02
N GLY A 157 7.30 9.96 18.76
CA GLY A 157 7.62 8.64 18.20
C GLY A 157 8.77 7.96 18.97
N ALA A 158 9.84 8.69 19.26
CA ALA A 158 10.97 8.19 20.03
C ALA A 158 10.59 7.80 21.47
N ASN A 159 9.74 8.58 22.14
CA ASN A 159 9.25 8.27 23.48
C ASN A 159 8.39 7.00 23.49
N VAL A 160 7.49 6.85 22.50
CA VAL A 160 6.68 5.63 22.36
C VAL A 160 7.57 4.43 22.10
N LEU A 161 8.55 4.54 21.22
CA LEU A 161 9.49 3.45 20.94
C LEU A 161 10.25 3.04 22.20
N LEU A 162 10.83 4.00 22.93
CA LEU A 162 11.57 3.74 24.18
C LEU A 162 10.68 3.03 25.22
N ARG A 163 9.46 3.53 25.45
CA ARG A 163 8.52 2.91 26.39
C ARG A 163 8.09 1.53 25.96
N SER A 164 7.89 1.32 24.66
CA SER A 164 7.55 -0.02 24.13
C SER A 164 8.68 -1.02 24.39
N ILE A 165 9.93 -0.62 24.14
CA ILE A 165 11.11 -1.46 24.41
C ILE A 165 11.19 -1.81 25.90
N LEU A 166 11.05 -0.83 26.79
CA LEU A 166 11.09 -1.04 28.24
C LEU A 166 9.97 -1.99 28.70
N ASN A 167 8.77 -1.84 28.13
CA ASN A 167 7.65 -2.73 28.44
C ASN A 167 7.91 -4.19 28.03
N VAL A 168 8.55 -4.40 26.88
CA VAL A 168 8.90 -5.74 26.40
C VAL A 168 10.07 -6.33 27.17
N ALA A 169 11.07 -5.51 27.51
CA ALA A 169 12.24 -5.92 28.28
C ALA A 169 11.95 -6.18 29.77
N GLY A 170 10.74 -5.91 30.25
CA GLY A 170 10.35 -6.13 31.65
C GLY A 170 11.00 -5.12 32.64
N VAL A 171 11.50 -4.00 32.14
CA VAL A 171 12.06 -2.92 32.96
C VAL A 171 10.91 -2.05 33.45
N THR A 172 10.44 -2.27 34.67
CA THR A 172 9.52 -1.36 35.36
C THR A 172 10.30 -0.21 36.00
N GLN A 173 9.89 1.02 35.73
CA GLN A 173 10.31 2.20 36.52
C GLN A 173 9.42 2.34 37.73
#